data_af78547d37cbba75be0df1375f02ba87
#
_entry.id   af78547d37cbba75be0df1375f02ba87
#
_cell.length_a   1.000
_cell.length_b   1.000
_cell.length_c   1.000
_cell.angle_alpha   90.00
_cell.angle_beta   90.00
_cell.angle_gamma   90.00
#
_symmetry.space_group_name_H-M   'P 1'
#
loop_
_entity.id
_entity.type
_entity.pdbx_description
1 polymer ?
#
loop_
_entity_poly.entity_id
_entity_poly.type
_entity_poly.pdbx_seq_one_letter_code
_entity_poly.pdbx_strand_id
1 'polypeptide(L)'
;MQCCCFMLSSVEILILSAIQGISEFLPVSSVAHLVLVSKYYAFTNQNLLIDICLHLGSLIAIIVYFRNDLFHFIKNKSFLIKIIAGTIPIIPVGYILYQTGLIDQLRNLEVIGWMSLIFAILLYVSDKSKVTKKIDTNFTNKSAVFIGLFQVLALIPGVSRSGITITSGRMLGFNRFDSTKISYFLSIPTLIAASFIGIYNIYREGSTELNFLAVTATIFSFIFSYITITLFFNFVKKFSLSIFVIYRIVLSLLILGIVYL
;
A
#
# COMPACT_ATOMS: atom_id res chain seq x y z
N MET A 1 27.66 21.15 14.25
CA MET A 1 26.35 21.32 13.59
C MET A 1 26.06 20.22 12.55
N GLN A 2 26.98 19.85 11.65
CA GLN A 2 26.77 18.81 10.62
C GLN A 2 26.40 17.43 11.18
N CYS A 3 27.01 16.99 12.26
CA CYS A 3 26.76 15.70 12.86
C CYS A 3 25.33 15.58 13.47
N CYS A 4 24.82 16.66 14.04
CA CYS A 4 23.47 16.72 14.62
C CYS A 4 22.39 16.71 13.54
N CYS A 5 22.58 17.41 12.43
CA CYS A 5 21.70 17.36 11.26
C CYS A 5 21.65 15.97 10.62
N PHE A 6 22.79 15.28 10.52
CA PHE A 6 22.84 13.92 9.97
C PHE A 6 22.12 12.89 10.86
N MET A 7 22.24 13.01 12.16
CA MET A 7 21.54 12.12 13.10
C MET A 7 20.01 12.34 13.07
N LEU A 8 19.54 13.58 13.02
CA LEU A 8 18.12 13.89 12.86
C LEU A 8 17.56 13.30 11.56
N SER A 9 18.27 13.48 10.45
CA SER A 9 17.90 12.90 9.14
C SER A 9 17.80 11.38 9.19
N SER A 10 18.68 10.69 9.90
CA SER A 10 18.65 9.23 10.05
C SER A 10 17.46 8.75 10.87
N VAL A 11 17.06 9.48 11.90
CA VAL A 11 15.85 9.18 12.70
C VAL A 11 14.59 9.41 11.88
N GLU A 12 14.50 10.48 11.09
CA GLU A 12 13.40 10.73 10.17
C GLU A 12 13.21 9.57 9.19
N ILE A 13 14.30 9.12 8.57
CA ILE A 13 14.28 7.99 7.62
C ILE A 13 13.83 6.70 8.31
N LEU A 14 14.29 6.44 9.52
CA LEU A 14 13.85 5.26 10.28
C LEU A 14 12.35 5.29 10.56
N ILE A 15 11.81 6.45 10.99
CA ILE A 15 10.38 6.64 11.24
C ILE A 15 9.56 6.46 9.96
N LEU A 16 9.97 7.12 8.87
CA LEU A 16 9.29 7.00 7.57
C LEU A 16 9.30 5.55 7.06
N SER A 17 10.44 4.87 7.21
CA SER A 17 10.59 3.46 6.82
C SER A 17 9.71 2.53 7.64
N ALA A 18 9.60 2.76 8.94
CA ALA A 18 8.73 1.99 9.82
C ALA A 18 7.26 2.22 9.45
N ILE A 19 6.85 3.47 9.27
CA ILE A 19 5.49 3.83 8.86
C ILE A 19 5.14 3.18 7.53
N GLN A 20 5.99 3.35 6.50
CA GLN A 20 5.75 2.77 5.18
C GLN A 20 5.70 1.25 5.24
N GLY A 21 6.72 0.61 5.83
CA GLY A 21 6.82 -0.84 5.87
C GLY A 21 5.69 -1.52 6.66
N ILE A 22 5.20 -0.87 7.72
CA ILE A 22 4.08 -1.38 8.49
C ILE A 22 2.75 -1.13 7.78
N SER A 23 2.50 0.08 7.31
CA SER A 23 1.18 0.47 6.82
C SER A 23 0.91 0.10 5.36
N GLU A 24 1.93 -0.21 4.55
CA GLU A 24 1.77 -0.56 3.13
C GLU A 24 0.96 -1.85 2.93
N PHE A 25 1.20 -2.85 3.78
CA PHE A 25 0.59 -4.17 3.69
C PHE A 25 -0.61 -4.36 4.60
N LEU A 26 -0.73 -3.58 5.66
CA LEU A 26 -1.91 -3.57 6.51
C LEU A 26 -3.06 -2.77 5.87
N PRO A 27 -4.31 -3.12 6.13
CA PRO A 27 -5.45 -2.39 5.57
C PRO A 27 -5.73 -1.06 6.29
N VAL A 28 -4.69 -0.17 6.42
CA VAL A 28 -4.74 1.07 7.23
C VAL A 28 -4.39 2.36 6.49
N SER A 29 -3.87 2.29 5.25
CA SER A 29 -3.44 3.43 4.40
C SER A 29 -2.10 4.07 4.79
N SER A 30 -1.03 3.68 4.07
CA SER A 30 0.32 4.25 4.23
C SER A 30 0.35 5.76 3.96
N VAL A 31 -0.33 6.22 2.90
CA VAL A 31 -0.41 7.64 2.54
C VAL A 31 -0.99 8.49 3.67
N ALA A 32 -2.03 8.01 4.36
CA ALA A 32 -2.62 8.74 5.49
C ALA A 32 -1.59 8.97 6.61
N HIS A 33 -0.81 7.95 6.94
CA HIS A 33 0.20 8.03 8.00
C HIS A 33 1.38 8.92 7.60
N LEU A 34 1.88 8.77 6.37
CA LEU A 34 2.98 9.60 5.88
C LEU A 34 2.59 11.09 5.84
N VAL A 35 1.39 11.42 5.34
CA VAL A 35 0.90 12.81 5.31
C VAL A 35 0.75 13.39 6.72
N LEU A 36 0.21 12.61 7.66
CA LEU A 36 0.07 13.07 9.06
C LEU A 36 1.43 13.36 9.68
N VAL A 37 2.36 12.42 9.59
CA VAL A 37 3.68 12.55 10.20
C VAL A 37 4.45 13.71 9.60
N SER A 38 4.45 13.85 8.27
CA SER A 38 5.12 14.96 7.58
C SER A 38 4.54 16.32 8.00
N LYS A 39 3.22 16.41 8.17
CA LYS A 39 2.57 17.66 8.57
C LYS A 39 2.88 18.05 10.01
N TYR A 40 2.98 17.08 10.94
CA TYR A 40 3.23 17.35 12.36
C TYR A 40 4.69 17.58 12.69
N TYR A 41 5.62 16.85 12.05
CA TYR A 41 7.04 16.89 12.39
C TYR A 41 7.86 17.76 11.42
N ALA A 42 7.22 18.36 10.38
CA ALA A 42 7.87 19.17 9.35
C ALA A 42 9.17 18.51 8.82
N PHE A 43 9.08 17.23 8.48
CA PHE A 43 10.24 16.47 7.99
C PHE A 43 10.82 17.12 6.75
N THR A 44 12.08 17.49 6.82
CA THR A 44 12.80 18.21 5.75
C THR A 44 13.35 17.29 4.67
N ASN A 45 13.50 15.98 4.98
CA ASN A 45 14.10 15.01 4.10
C ASN A 45 13.09 14.15 3.33
N GLN A 46 11.78 14.34 3.55
CA GLN A 46 10.78 13.66 2.75
C GLN A 46 10.70 14.30 1.37
N ASN A 47 11.23 13.61 0.38
CA ASN A 47 11.19 13.98 -1.03
C ASN A 47 10.79 12.77 -1.89
N LEU A 48 10.57 13.03 -3.19
CA LEU A 48 10.16 11.98 -4.12
C LEU A 48 11.13 10.78 -4.15
N LEU A 49 12.42 11.03 -4.04
CA LEU A 49 13.45 9.97 -4.01
C LEU A 49 13.26 9.05 -2.79
N ILE A 50 13.08 9.61 -1.61
CA ILE A 50 12.86 8.83 -0.38
C ILE A 50 11.57 8.03 -0.48
N ASP A 51 10.46 8.64 -0.93
CA ASP A 51 9.18 7.93 -1.09
C ASP A 51 9.33 6.73 -2.05
N ILE A 52 10.05 6.88 -3.15
CA ILE A 52 10.31 5.77 -4.09
C ILE A 52 11.15 4.67 -3.42
N CYS A 53 12.19 5.04 -2.68
CA CYS A 53 13.06 4.10 -1.97
C CYS A 53 12.29 3.31 -0.91
N LEU A 54 11.37 3.95 -0.20
CA LEU A 54 10.47 3.30 0.74
C LEU A 54 9.58 2.25 0.05
N HIS A 55 9.00 2.59 -1.10
CA HIS A 55 8.18 1.66 -1.89
C HIS A 55 9.01 0.52 -2.50
N LEU A 56 10.25 0.81 -2.95
CA LEU A 56 11.19 -0.23 -3.42
C LEU A 56 11.54 -1.22 -2.32
N GLY A 57 11.79 -0.77 -1.10
CA GLY A 57 12.01 -1.65 0.05
C GLY A 57 10.82 -2.58 0.28
N SER A 58 9.60 -2.04 0.26
CA SER A 58 8.36 -2.82 0.38
C SER A 58 8.19 -3.82 -0.79
N LEU A 59 8.52 -3.41 -2.02
CA LEU A 59 8.48 -4.29 -3.19
C LEU A 59 9.46 -5.46 -3.07
N ILE A 60 10.69 -5.21 -2.65
CA ILE A 60 11.68 -6.25 -2.43
C ILE A 60 11.21 -7.23 -1.35
N ALA A 61 10.62 -6.71 -0.25
CA ALA A 61 10.11 -7.53 0.83
C ALA A 61 9.05 -8.53 0.37
N ILE A 62 8.07 -8.09 -0.41
CA ILE A 62 7.01 -8.96 -0.89
C ILE A 62 7.52 -9.98 -1.92
N ILE A 63 8.44 -9.60 -2.79
CA ILE A 63 9.07 -10.53 -3.73
C ILE A 63 9.86 -11.63 -2.99
N VAL A 64 10.66 -11.25 -1.99
CA VAL A 64 11.44 -12.19 -1.17
C VAL A 64 10.53 -13.10 -0.37
N TYR A 65 9.47 -12.57 0.24
CA TYR A 65 8.52 -13.37 1.01
C TYR A 65 7.82 -14.43 0.15
N PHE A 66 7.34 -14.04 -1.02
CA PHE A 66 6.63 -14.92 -1.94
C PHE A 66 7.51 -15.58 -3.00
N ARG A 67 8.83 -15.57 -2.87
CA ARG A 67 9.76 -16.12 -3.89
C ARG A 67 9.37 -17.51 -4.39
N ASN A 68 8.98 -18.41 -3.49
CA ASN A 68 8.59 -19.78 -3.85
C ASN A 68 7.24 -19.82 -4.60
N ASP A 69 6.27 -19.05 -4.14
CA ASP A 69 4.97 -18.90 -4.81
C ASP A 69 5.15 -18.25 -6.19
N LEU A 70 5.98 -17.22 -6.30
CA LEU A 70 6.27 -16.53 -7.56
C LEU A 70 6.93 -17.48 -8.58
N PHE A 71 7.88 -18.31 -8.15
CA PHE A 71 8.47 -19.34 -9.01
C PHE A 71 7.42 -20.33 -9.57
N HIS A 72 6.49 -20.74 -8.72
CA HIS A 72 5.37 -21.59 -9.12
C HIS A 72 4.41 -20.86 -10.08
N PHE A 73 4.13 -19.59 -9.84
CA PHE A 73 3.20 -18.79 -10.65
C PHE A 73 3.77 -18.33 -11.98
N ILE A 74 5.09 -18.08 -12.07
CA ILE A 74 5.75 -17.82 -13.36
C ILE A 74 5.62 -19.05 -14.26
N LYS A 75 5.67 -20.27 -13.70
CA LYS A 75 5.38 -21.51 -14.42
C LYS A 75 3.89 -21.69 -14.73
N ASN A 76 2.99 -21.17 -13.89
CA ASN A 76 1.55 -21.20 -14.10
C ASN A 76 1.07 -19.92 -14.80
N LYS A 77 1.19 -19.88 -16.12
CA LYS A 77 0.77 -18.73 -16.97
C LYS A 77 -0.66 -18.26 -16.67
N SER A 78 -1.58 -19.15 -16.28
CA SER A 78 -2.96 -18.80 -15.97
C SER A 78 -3.05 -17.87 -14.75
N PHE A 79 -2.27 -18.10 -13.69
CA PHE A 79 -2.29 -17.23 -12.50
C PHE A 79 -1.65 -15.87 -12.82
N LEU A 80 -0.54 -15.86 -13.55
CA LEU A 80 0.13 -14.62 -13.97
C LEU A 80 -0.81 -13.73 -14.79
N ILE A 81 -1.54 -14.30 -15.76
CA ILE A 81 -2.54 -13.59 -16.57
C ILE A 81 -3.60 -12.94 -15.67
N LYS A 82 -4.07 -13.63 -14.63
CA LYS A 82 -5.06 -13.09 -13.70
C LYS A 82 -4.51 -11.89 -12.92
N ILE A 83 -3.26 -11.96 -12.44
CA ILE A 83 -2.63 -10.82 -11.75
C ILE A 83 -2.44 -9.63 -12.70
N ILE A 84 -2.00 -9.86 -13.92
CA ILE A 84 -1.90 -8.81 -14.94
C ILE A 84 -3.29 -8.20 -15.22
N ALA A 85 -4.31 -9.03 -15.48
CA ALA A 85 -5.67 -8.58 -15.74
C ALA A 85 -6.27 -7.76 -14.59
N GLY A 86 -5.97 -8.13 -13.34
CA GLY A 86 -6.36 -7.37 -12.15
C GLY A 86 -5.58 -6.07 -11.96
N THR A 87 -4.40 -5.94 -12.58
CA THR A 87 -3.58 -4.73 -12.48
C THR A 87 -3.91 -3.71 -13.59
N ILE A 88 -4.34 -4.17 -14.77
CA ILE A 88 -4.63 -3.31 -15.92
C ILE A 88 -5.54 -2.11 -15.57
N PRO A 89 -6.64 -2.24 -14.81
CA PRO A 89 -7.53 -1.11 -14.57
C PRO A 89 -6.90 0.09 -13.87
N ILE A 90 -5.97 -0.13 -12.94
CA ILE A 90 -5.37 0.96 -12.16
C ILE A 90 -4.32 1.77 -12.94
N ILE A 91 -3.65 1.15 -13.93
CA ILE A 91 -2.54 1.78 -14.65
C ILE A 91 -2.99 3.02 -15.44
N PRO A 92 -3.99 2.94 -16.36
CA PRO A 92 -4.41 4.10 -17.13
C PRO A 92 -5.03 5.19 -16.25
N VAL A 93 -5.82 4.81 -15.25
CA VAL A 93 -6.43 5.80 -14.35
C VAL A 93 -5.37 6.50 -13.51
N GLY A 94 -4.39 5.75 -12.97
CA GLY A 94 -3.28 6.32 -12.23
C GLY A 94 -2.44 7.26 -13.08
N TYR A 95 -2.17 6.90 -14.34
CA TYR A 95 -1.45 7.76 -15.27
C TYR A 95 -2.21 9.06 -15.58
N ILE A 96 -3.52 8.99 -15.83
CA ILE A 96 -4.36 10.18 -16.09
C ILE A 96 -4.38 11.09 -14.86
N LEU A 97 -4.61 10.54 -13.67
CA LEU A 97 -4.62 11.31 -12.42
C LEU A 97 -3.28 11.96 -12.12
N TYR A 98 -2.19 11.28 -12.45
CA TYR A 98 -0.84 11.82 -12.31
C TYR A 98 -0.62 13.00 -13.28
N GLN A 99 -0.96 12.85 -14.57
CA GLN A 99 -0.79 13.90 -15.59
C GLN A 99 -1.65 15.14 -15.32
N THR A 100 -2.82 14.96 -14.75
CA THR A 100 -3.74 16.07 -14.43
C THR A 100 -3.41 16.75 -13.10
N GLY A 101 -2.48 16.23 -12.29
CA GLY A 101 -2.18 16.75 -10.96
C GLY A 101 -3.31 16.55 -9.93
N LEU A 102 -4.35 15.79 -10.29
CA LEU A 102 -5.51 15.57 -9.43
C LEU A 102 -5.13 14.79 -8.15
N ILE A 103 -4.12 13.93 -8.22
CA ILE A 103 -3.64 13.19 -7.06
C ILE A 103 -3.18 14.14 -5.94
N ASP A 104 -2.48 15.21 -6.29
CA ASP A 104 -1.95 16.16 -5.32
C ASP A 104 -3.09 16.99 -4.68
N GLN A 105 -4.11 17.33 -5.44
CA GLN A 105 -5.30 18.00 -4.92
C GLN A 105 -6.09 17.12 -3.94
N LEU A 106 -6.13 15.81 -4.17
CA LEU A 106 -6.79 14.85 -3.29
C LEU A 106 -5.99 14.55 -2.01
N ARG A 107 -4.70 14.89 -1.95
CA ARG A 107 -3.82 14.66 -0.78
C ARG A 107 -4.05 15.69 0.33
N ASN A 108 -5.30 15.88 0.73
CA ASN A 108 -5.65 16.71 1.87
C ASN A 108 -6.26 15.91 3.02
N LEU A 109 -6.19 16.44 4.24
CA LEU A 109 -6.63 15.73 5.44
C LEU A 109 -8.12 15.42 5.45
N GLU A 110 -8.93 16.28 4.84
CA GLU A 110 -10.39 16.10 4.78
C GLU A 110 -10.73 14.86 3.93
N VAL A 111 -10.19 14.75 2.72
CA VAL A 111 -10.37 13.58 1.85
C VAL A 111 -9.84 12.32 2.54
N ILE A 112 -8.64 12.38 3.14
CA ILE A 112 -8.04 11.25 3.85
C ILE A 112 -8.95 10.77 4.99
N GLY A 113 -9.48 11.68 5.79
CA GLY A 113 -10.37 11.39 6.91
C GLY A 113 -11.64 10.69 6.45
N TRP A 114 -12.38 11.30 5.51
CA TRP A 114 -13.62 10.73 4.99
C TRP A 114 -13.41 9.40 4.27
N MET A 115 -12.42 9.31 3.40
CA MET A 115 -12.14 8.06 2.66
C MET A 115 -11.70 6.95 3.61
N SER A 116 -10.87 7.25 4.61
CA SER A 116 -10.48 6.24 5.59
C SER A 116 -11.68 5.71 6.38
N LEU A 117 -12.62 6.58 6.76
CA LEU A 117 -13.84 6.20 7.48
C LEU A 117 -14.77 5.33 6.63
N ILE A 118 -15.11 5.78 5.42
CA ILE A 118 -16.02 5.08 4.50
C ILE A 118 -15.48 3.69 4.19
N PHE A 119 -14.18 3.58 3.83
CA PHE A 119 -13.58 2.32 3.48
C PHE A 119 -13.22 1.42 4.68
N ALA A 120 -13.19 1.97 5.91
CA ALA A 120 -13.17 1.15 7.12
C ALA A 120 -14.51 0.44 7.33
N ILE A 121 -15.63 1.14 7.14
CA ILE A 121 -16.98 0.56 7.22
C ILE A 121 -17.16 -0.52 6.13
N LEU A 122 -16.71 -0.23 4.91
CA LEU A 122 -16.80 -1.20 3.81
C LEU A 122 -15.98 -2.47 4.08
N LEU A 123 -14.78 -2.32 4.66
CA LEU A 123 -13.94 -3.44 5.10
C LEU A 123 -14.67 -4.26 6.18
N TYR A 124 -15.31 -3.61 7.16
CA TYR A 124 -16.06 -4.30 8.21
C TYR A 124 -17.21 -5.12 7.65
N VAL A 125 -18.02 -4.53 6.77
CA VAL A 125 -19.16 -5.21 6.12
C VAL A 125 -18.66 -6.39 5.30
N SER A 126 -17.62 -6.21 4.49
CA SER A 126 -17.07 -7.27 3.66
C SER A 126 -16.43 -8.41 4.47
N ASP A 127 -15.84 -8.11 5.63
CA ASP A 127 -15.22 -9.14 6.49
C ASP A 127 -16.25 -10.13 7.07
N LYS A 128 -17.51 -9.73 7.13
CA LYS A 128 -18.64 -10.60 7.52
C LYS A 128 -19.19 -11.48 6.39
N SER A 129 -18.72 -11.30 5.16
CA SER A 129 -19.18 -12.09 4.01
C SER A 129 -18.88 -13.59 4.21
N LYS A 130 -19.84 -14.43 3.79
CA LYS A 130 -19.68 -15.89 3.83
C LYS A 130 -18.50 -16.33 2.96
N VAL A 131 -17.74 -17.30 3.45
CA VAL A 131 -16.65 -17.91 2.69
C VAL A 131 -17.22 -19.00 1.81
N THR A 132 -17.10 -18.83 0.50
CA THR A 132 -17.63 -19.76 -0.52
C THR A 132 -16.60 -20.15 -1.56
N LYS A 133 -15.43 -19.47 -1.56
CA LYS A 133 -14.39 -19.63 -2.59
C LYS A 133 -13.01 -19.83 -1.99
N LYS A 134 -12.17 -20.57 -2.74
CA LYS A 134 -10.73 -20.76 -2.49
C LYS A 134 -9.93 -20.19 -3.66
N ILE A 135 -8.74 -19.65 -3.39
CA ILE A 135 -7.89 -19.06 -4.43
C ILE A 135 -7.49 -20.09 -5.49
N ASP A 136 -7.17 -21.31 -5.09
CA ASP A 136 -6.64 -22.34 -5.99
C ASP A 136 -7.65 -22.77 -7.06
N THR A 137 -8.95 -22.77 -6.74
CA THR A 137 -10.00 -23.31 -7.62
C THR A 137 -10.93 -22.21 -8.20
N ASN A 138 -11.14 -21.13 -7.50
CA ASN A 138 -12.19 -20.15 -7.84
C ASN A 138 -11.64 -18.76 -8.24
N PHE A 139 -10.32 -18.55 -8.21
CA PHE A 139 -9.74 -17.30 -8.67
C PHE A 139 -9.71 -17.27 -10.21
N THR A 140 -10.66 -16.57 -10.80
CA THR A 140 -10.87 -16.44 -12.25
C THR A 140 -10.42 -15.07 -12.76
N ASN A 141 -10.31 -14.90 -14.10
CA ASN A 141 -10.06 -13.58 -14.70
C ASN A 141 -11.14 -12.56 -14.31
N LYS A 142 -12.42 -12.98 -14.25
CA LYS A 142 -13.51 -12.11 -13.79
C LYS A 142 -13.31 -11.64 -12.36
N SER A 143 -12.89 -12.53 -11.46
CA SER A 143 -12.58 -12.17 -10.08
C SER A 143 -11.38 -11.22 -9.99
N ALA A 144 -10.34 -11.46 -10.80
CA ALA A 144 -9.15 -10.62 -10.84
C ALA A 144 -9.48 -9.20 -11.33
N VAL A 145 -10.23 -9.08 -12.45
CA VAL A 145 -10.67 -7.78 -12.99
C VAL A 145 -11.58 -7.05 -11.99
N PHE A 146 -12.51 -7.74 -11.33
CA PHE A 146 -13.35 -7.14 -10.30
C PHE A 146 -12.52 -6.54 -9.18
N ILE A 147 -11.55 -7.29 -8.63
CA ILE A 147 -10.65 -6.79 -7.58
C ILE A 147 -9.81 -5.62 -8.12
N GLY A 148 -9.36 -5.70 -9.38
CA GLY A 148 -8.61 -4.64 -10.05
C GLY A 148 -9.40 -3.35 -10.23
N LEU A 149 -10.68 -3.42 -10.55
CA LEU A 149 -11.56 -2.24 -10.61
C LEU A 149 -11.70 -1.59 -9.23
N PHE A 150 -11.87 -2.37 -8.17
CA PHE A 150 -11.85 -1.84 -6.81
C PHE A 150 -10.48 -1.26 -6.44
N GLN A 151 -9.38 -1.85 -6.93
CA GLN A 151 -8.04 -1.32 -6.70
C GLN A 151 -7.84 0.09 -7.26
N VAL A 152 -8.57 0.50 -8.30
CA VAL A 152 -8.54 1.88 -8.82
C VAL A 152 -8.90 2.91 -7.73
N LEU A 153 -9.82 2.57 -6.83
CA LEU A 153 -10.21 3.45 -5.73
C LEU A 153 -9.05 3.72 -4.77
N ALA A 154 -8.01 2.87 -4.76
CA ALA A 154 -6.82 3.08 -3.94
C ALA A 154 -5.97 4.29 -4.37
N LEU A 155 -6.22 4.85 -5.55
CA LEU A 155 -5.62 6.11 -6.01
C LEU A 155 -6.12 7.31 -5.19
N ILE A 156 -7.27 7.18 -4.52
CA ILE A 156 -7.78 8.20 -3.60
C ILE A 156 -7.09 8.03 -2.24
N PRO A 157 -6.40 9.07 -1.74
CA PRO A 157 -5.75 9.03 -0.43
C PRO A 157 -6.72 8.68 0.70
N GLY A 158 -6.31 7.81 1.61
CA GLY A 158 -7.17 7.33 2.70
C GLY A 158 -7.86 5.99 2.45
N VAL A 159 -8.07 5.59 1.19
CA VAL A 159 -8.76 4.32 0.84
C VAL A 159 -7.98 3.09 1.32
N SER A 160 -6.65 3.07 1.22
CA SER A 160 -5.77 1.91 1.42
C SER A 160 -5.86 0.88 0.29
N ARG A 161 -4.75 0.69 -0.45
CA ARG A 161 -4.68 -0.29 -1.54
C ARG A 161 -4.89 -1.72 -1.03
N SER A 162 -4.17 -2.13 0.00
CA SER A 162 -4.35 -3.43 0.64
C SER A 162 -5.77 -3.58 1.22
N GLY A 163 -6.30 -2.52 1.85
CA GLY A 163 -7.65 -2.51 2.40
C GLY A 163 -8.73 -2.77 1.35
N ILE A 164 -8.72 -2.05 0.23
CA ILE A 164 -9.76 -2.17 -0.80
C ILE A 164 -9.68 -3.49 -1.58
N THR A 165 -8.47 -3.99 -1.85
CA THR A 165 -8.29 -5.27 -2.55
C THR A 165 -8.65 -6.46 -1.66
N ILE A 166 -8.37 -6.41 -0.35
CA ILE A 166 -8.86 -7.40 0.61
C ILE A 166 -10.39 -7.34 0.71
N THR A 167 -10.95 -6.13 0.82
CA THR A 167 -12.40 -5.90 0.86
C THR A 167 -13.10 -6.53 -0.34
N SER A 168 -12.65 -6.25 -1.55
CA SER A 168 -13.23 -6.81 -2.78
C SER A 168 -13.05 -8.33 -2.88
N GLY A 169 -11.92 -8.87 -2.42
CA GLY A 169 -11.72 -10.31 -2.31
C GLY A 169 -12.71 -10.97 -1.35
N ARG A 170 -12.95 -10.35 -0.18
CA ARG A 170 -13.96 -10.79 0.80
C ARG A 170 -15.38 -10.71 0.24
N MET A 171 -15.73 -9.65 -0.48
CA MET A 171 -17.01 -9.51 -1.17
C MET A 171 -17.27 -10.63 -2.19
N LEU A 172 -16.23 -11.10 -2.86
CA LEU A 172 -16.31 -12.23 -3.78
C LEU A 172 -16.45 -13.58 -3.09
N GLY A 173 -16.33 -13.65 -1.77
CA GLY A 173 -16.44 -14.88 -0.96
C GLY A 173 -15.14 -15.61 -0.71
N PHE A 174 -13.97 -15.02 -1.01
CA PHE A 174 -12.69 -15.57 -0.58
C PHE A 174 -12.52 -15.39 0.93
N ASN A 175 -11.82 -16.33 1.61
CA ASN A 175 -11.46 -16.15 3.01
C ASN A 175 -10.44 -15.00 3.20
N ARG A 176 -10.17 -14.61 4.45
CA ARG A 176 -9.24 -13.50 4.76
C ARG A 176 -7.84 -13.75 4.23
N PHE A 177 -7.33 -14.97 4.42
CA PHE A 177 -5.99 -15.37 3.98
C PHE A 177 -5.86 -15.30 2.46
N ASP A 178 -6.79 -15.88 1.71
CA ASP A 178 -6.80 -15.86 0.25
C ASP A 178 -6.98 -14.44 -0.30
N SER A 179 -7.86 -13.63 0.31
CA SER A 179 -8.05 -12.22 -0.07
C SER A 179 -6.76 -11.41 0.14
N THR A 180 -6.05 -11.65 1.26
CA THR A 180 -4.76 -11.02 1.54
C THR A 180 -3.69 -11.49 0.54
N LYS A 181 -3.66 -12.78 0.23
CA LYS A 181 -2.71 -13.34 -0.75
C LYS A 181 -2.92 -12.74 -2.14
N ILE A 182 -4.15 -12.64 -2.61
CA ILE A 182 -4.49 -11.97 -3.89
C ILE A 182 -4.09 -10.49 -3.85
N SER A 183 -4.42 -9.77 -2.78
CA SER A 183 -4.07 -8.36 -2.59
C SER A 183 -2.56 -8.13 -2.72
N TYR A 184 -1.77 -8.99 -2.11
CA TYR A 184 -0.31 -8.88 -2.12
C TYR A 184 0.28 -9.21 -3.49
N PHE A 185 -0.23 -10.20 -4.21
CA PHE A 185 0.22 -10.44 -5.58
C PHE A 185 -0.12 -9.29 -6.53
N LEU A 186 -1.29 -8.67 -6.39
CA LEU A 186 -1.66 -7.47 -7.15
C LEU A 186 -0.79 -6.26 -6.80
N SER A 187 -0.20 -6.23 -5.60
CA SER A 187 0.69 -5.15 -5.20
C SER A 187 2.03 -5.16 -5.95
N ILE A 188 2.52 -6.31 -6.36
CA ILE A 188 3.82 -6.41 -7.03
C ILE A 188 3.84 -5.58 -8.32
N PRO A 189 2.98 -5.82 -9.31
CA PRO A 189 3.00 -5.02 -10.53
C PRO A 189 2.62 -3.55 -10.32
N THR A 190 1.77 -3.24 -9.33
CA THR A 190 1.44 -1.84 -9.02
C THR A 190 2.60 -1.08 -8.40
N LEU A 191 3.34 -1.71 -7.48
CA LEU A 191 4.54 -1.11 -6.88
C LEU A 191 5.67 -0.99 -7.92
N ILE A 192 5.82 -1.96 -8.83
CA ILE A 192 6.77 -1.85 -9.95
C ILE A 192 6.41 -0.63 -10.82
N ALA A 193 5.14 -0.48 -11.20
CA ALA A 193 4.71 0.66 -12.03
C ALA A 193 4.93 2.01 -11.33
N ALA A 194 4.58 2.11 -10.04
CA ALA A 194 4.80 3.32 -9.25
C ALA A 194 6.30 3.66 -9.11
N SER A 195 7.13 2.65 -8.83
CA SER A 195 8.59 2.82 -8.74
C SER A 195 9.20 3.25 -10.07
N PHE A 196 8.71 2.70 -11.20
CA PHE A 196 9.20 3.06 -12.52
C PHE A 196 8.89 4.53 -12.85
N ILE A 197 7.65 4.99 -12.59
CA ILE A 197 7.27 6.40 -12.79
C ILE A 197 8.14 7.31 -11.92
N GLY A 198 8.35 6.94 -10.67
CA GLY A 198 9.17 7.71 -9.75
C GLY A 198 10.65 7.82 -10.18
N ILE A 199 11.26 6.71 -10.59
CA ILE A 199 12.64 6.68 -11.12
C ILE A 199 12.74 7.53 -12.38
N TYR A 200 11.75 7.45 -13.28
CA TYR A 200 11.71 8.27 -14.49
C TYR A 200 11.67 9.77 -14.18
N ASN A 201 10.92 10.19 -13.16
CA ASN A 201 10.85 11.59 -12.74
C ASN A 201 12.19 12.09 -12.19
N ILE A 202 12.84 11.30 -11.32
CA ILE A 202 14.17 11.63 -10.79
C ILE A 202 15.18 11.79 -11.93
N TYR A 203 15.14 10.91 -12.92
CA TYR A 203 16.02 11.01 -14.09
C TYR A 203 15.78 12.30 -14.89
N ARG A 204 14.50 12.68 -15.07
CA ARG A 204 14.14 13.93 -15.79
C ARG A 204 14.57 15.19 -15.04
N GLU A 205 14.49 15.18 -13.72
CA GLU A 205 14.89 16.30 -12.87
C GLU A 205 16.42 16.43 -12.73
N GLY A 206 17.19 15.47 -13.26
CA GLY A 206 18.65 15.47 -13.22
C GLY A 206 19.24 15.23 -11.82
N SER A 207 18.43 14.87 -10.84
CA SER A 207 18.85 14.55 -9.47
C SER A 207 19.14 13.06 -9.34
N THR A 208 20.33 12.62 -9.76
CA THR A 208 20.70 11.18 -9.74
C THR A 208 21.51 10.77 -8.51
N GLU A 209 21.71 11.66 -7.54
CA GLU A 209 22.48 11.33 -6.35
C GLU A 209 21.72 10.38 -5.44
N LEU A 210 21.99 9.08 -5.58
CA LEU A 210 21.66 8.07 -4.58
C LEU A 210 22.48 8.36 -3.32
N ASN A 211 21.88 9.07 -2.38
CA ASN A 211 22.53 9.35 -1.13
C ASN A 211 22.38 8.19 -0.13
N PHE A 212 23.20 8.18 0.91
CA PHE A 212 23.18 7.17 1.96
C PHE A 212 21.77 7.02 2.60
N LEU A 213 21.00 8.10 2.70
CA LEU A 213 19.67 8.11 3.25
C LEU A 213 18.67 7.30 2.40
N ALA A 214 18.77 7.38 1.07
CA ALA A 214 17.93 6.62 0.15
C ALA A 214 18.15 5.09 0.27
N VAL A 215 19.41 4.68 0.35
CA VAL A 215 19.77 3.26 0.56
C VAL A 215 19.26 2.78 1.93
N THR A 216 19.45 3.59 2.97
CA THR A 216 19.00 3.29 4.33
C THR A 216 17.47 3.18 4.40
N ALA A 217 16.74 4.08 3.73
CA ALA A 217 15.28 4.05 3.61
C ALA A 217 14.81 2.73 2.97
N THR A 218 15.45 2.30 1.89
CA THR A 218 15.13 1.03 1.22
C THR A 218 15.33 -0.17 2.13
N ILE A 219 16.46 -0.24 2.84
CA ILE A 219 16.81 -1.36 3.72
C ILE A 219 15.84 -1.44 4.90
N PHE A 220 15.58 -0.34 5.59
CA PHE A 220 14.66 -0.35 6.73
C PHE A 220 13.21 -0.60 6.30
N SER A 221 12.76 0.00 5.19
CA SER A 221 11.43 -0.30 4.65
C SER A 221 11.30 -1.78 4.28
N PHE A 222 12.33 -2.39 3.69
CA PHE A 222 12.37 -3.83 3.46
C PHE A 222 12.19 -4.64 4.74
N ILE A 223 12.95 -4.32 5.78
CA ILE A 223 12.92 -5.05 7.06
C ILE A 223 11.52 -4.95 7.70
N PHE A 224 11.00 -3.73 7.86
CA PHE A 224 9.68 -3.52 8.44
C PHE A 224 8.57 -4.15 7.62
N SER A 225 8.64 -4.06 6.29
CA SER A 225 7.68 -4.70 5.38
C SER A 225 7.70 -6.21 5.50
N TYR A 226 8.88 -6.84 5.53
CA TYR A 226 9.01 -8.29 5.62
C TYR A 226 8.45 -8.84 6.95
N ILE A 227 8.75 -8.15 8.05
CA ILE A 227 8.19 -8.47 9.38
C ILE A 227 6.66 -8.32 9.34
N THR A 228 6.16 -7.21 8.81
CA THR A 228 4.72 -6.94 8.75
C THR A 228 3.98 -7.97 7.90
N ILE A 229 4.49 -8.32 6.72
CA ILE A 229 3.91 -9.35 5.86
C ILE A 229 3.79 -10.66 6.63
N THR A 230 4.87 -11.08 7.29
CA THR A 230 4.93 -12.34 8.06
C THR A 230 3.91 -12.35 9.19
N LEU A 231 3.86 -11.28 9.99
CA LEU A 231 2.95 -11.17 11.13
C LEU A 231 1.49 -11.08 10.66
N PHE A 232 1.21 -10.30 9.61
CA PHE A 232 -0.15 -10.12 9.13
C PHE A 232 -0.73 -11.39 8.51
N PHE A 233 0.06 -12.18 7.77
CA PHE A 233 -0.38 -13.48 7.27
C PHE A 233 -0.73 -14.46 8.39
N ASN A 234 0.05 -14.46 9.47
CA ASN A 234 -0.25 -15.29 10.64
C ASN A 234 -1.50 -14.78 11.38
N PHE A 235 -1.68 -13.45 11.43
CA PHE A 235 -2.84 -12.81 12.05
C PHE A 235 -4.15 -13.15 11.30
N VAL A 236 -4.21 -12.99 9.99
CA VAL A 236 -5.45 -13.18 9.22
C VAL A 236 -5.93 -14.63 9.16
N LYS A 237 -5.06 -15.59 9.49
CA LYS A 237 -5.43 -17.00 9.64
C LYS A 237 -6.31 -17.25 10.89
N LYS A 238 -6.12 -16.43 11.93
CA LYS A 238 -6.69 -16.67 13.27
C LYS A 238 -7.72 -15.61 13.67
N PHE A 239 -7.53 -14.37 13.23
CA PHE A 239 -8.29 -13.23 13.74
C PHE A 239 -9.08 -12.52 12.64
N SER A 240 -10.07 -11.72 13.05
CA SER A 240 -10.85 -10.86 12.16
C SER A 240 -10.11 -9.58 11.82
N LEU A 241 -10.54 -8.91 10.75
CA LEU A 241 -10.00 -7.63 10.35
C LEU A 241 -10.53 -6.45 11.20
N SER A 242 -11.39 -6.73 12.19
CA SER A 242 -12.07 -5.70 13.01
C SER A 242 -11.11 -4.78 13.74
N ILE A 243 -9.92 -5.25 14.15
CA ILE A 243 -8.92 -4.41 14.81
C ILE A 243 -8.45 -3.27 13.90
N PHE A 244 -8.25 -3.57 12.60
CA PHE A 244 -7.86 -2.56 11.60
C PHE A 244 -9.02 -1.61 11.27
N VAL A 245 -10.24 -2.11 11.30
CA VAL A 245 -11.45 -1.29 11.15
C VAL A 245 -11.56 -0.27 12.29
N ILE A 246 -11.46 -0.72 13.54
CA ILE A 246 -11.50 0.14 14.71
C ILE A 246 -10.37 1.18 14.65
N TYR A 247 -9.15 0.74 14.36
CA TYR A 247 -8.02 1.63 14.19
C TYR A 247 -8.29 2.73 13.15
N ARG A 248 -8.80 2.37 11.96
CA ARG A 248 -9.13 3.32 10.89
C ARG A 248 -10.24 4.29 11.29
N ILE A 249 -11.27 3.82 11.99
CA ILE A 249 -12.36 4.69 12.47
C ILE A 249 -11.79 5.71 13.46
N VAL A 250 -11.02 5.28 14.45
CA VAL A 250 -10.40 6.19 15.43
C VAL A 250 -9.49 7.20 14.74
N LEU A 251 -8.61 6.74 13.85
CA LEU A 251 -7.71 7.61 13.09
C LEU A 251 -8.49 8.62 12.23
N SER A 252 -9.56 8.18 11.57
CA SER A 252 -10.41 9.04 10.73
C SER A 252 -11.10 10.13 11.55
N LEU A 253 -11.65 9.77 12.71
CA LEU A 253 -12.30 10.74 13.61
C LEU A 253 -11.30 11.75 14.17
N LEU A 254 -10.08 11.32 14.49
CA LEU A 254 -9.00 12.23 14.90
C LEU A 254 -8.64 13.20 13.77
N ILE A 255 -8.46 12.69 12.53
CA ILE A 255 -8.15 13.53 11.38
C ILE A 255 -9.27 14.54 11.10
N LEU A 256 -10.52 14.09 11.09
CA LEU A 256 -11.67 14.97 10.85
C LEU A 256 -11.86 15.99 11.99
N GLY A 257 -11.58 15.59 13.25
CA GLY A 257 -11.54 16.50 14.37
C GLY A 257 -10.51 17.63 14.18
N ILE A 258 -9.31 17.31 13.68
CA ILE A 258 -8.27 18.33 13.38
C ILE A 258 -8.68 19.26 12.23
N VAL A 259 -9.49 18.76 11.27
CA VAL A 259 -9.93 19.54 10.11
C VAL A 259 -11.07 20.50 10.46
N TYR A 260 -11.99 20.08 11.34
CA TYR A 260 -13.24 20.81 11.59
C TYR A 260 -13.32 21.51 12.97
N LEU A 261 -12.39 21.21 13.89
CA LEU A 261 -12.27 21.85 15.20
C LEU A 261 -11.08 22.81 15.25
#